data_94b84ec2e2117b8d080794d626648c65
#
_entry.id   94b84ec2e2117b8d080794d626648c65
#
_cell.length_a   1.000
_cell.length_b   1.000
_cell.length_c   1.000
_cell.angle_alpha   90.00
_cell.angle_beta   90.00
_cell.angle_gamma   90.00
#
_symmetry.space_group_name_H-M   'P 1'
#
loop_
_entity.id
_entity.type
_entity.pdbx_description
1 polymer ?
#
loop_
_entity_poly.entity_id
_entity_poly.type
_entity_poly.pdbx_seq_one_letter_code
_entity_poly.pdbx_strand_id
1 'polypeptide(L)'
;MTLADRVVVLRDGLIEQVGSPLDLYDRPVNQFVAQFIGTPQMNVALLSTLPAVVQAAAPASAKGGSLGLRPESVHITTDADGIAAKVVLVEALGAETLIYAQTPEGAQVVVRQAQRALFRVGDAVRLQFDLSQAHWFDTEGRTVQNVA
;
A
#
# COMPACT_ATOMS: atom_id res chain seq x y z
N MET A 1 -11.71 9.52 10.88
CA MET A 1 -11.67 8.32 11.76
C MET A 1 -11.46 8.62 13.24
N THR A 2 -11.47 9.86 13.63
CA THR A 2 -11.00 10.25 14.98
C THR A 2 -12.08 10.24 16.06
N LEU A 3 -13.35 10.10 15.71
CA LEU A 3 -14.46 10.27 16.67
C LEU A 3 -15.23 8.98 16.97
N ALA A 4 -14.89 7.87 16.34
CA ALA A 4 -15.60 6.62 16.54
C ALA A 4 -14.81 5.69 17.46
N ASP A 5 -15.48 5.13 18.48
CA ASP A 5 -14.89 4.10 19.33
C ASP A 5 -14.84 2.74 18.62
N ARG A 6 -15.84 2.49 17.80
CA ARG A 6 -15.94 1.27 16.99
C ARG A 6 -16.45 1.59 15.60
N VAL A 7 -15.89 0.90 14.63
CA VAL A 7 -16.27 1.01 13.22
C VAL A 7 -16.72 -0.36 12.73
N VAL A 8 -17.80 -0.38 11.96
CA VAL A 8 -18.29 -1.57 11.28
C VAL A 8 -18.12 -1.35 9.78
N VAL A 9 -17.36 -2.21 9.13
CA VAL A 9 -17.20 -2.17 7.68
C VAL A 9 -18.17 -3.16 7.06
N LEU A 10 -19.04 -2.68 6.19
CA LEU A 10 -20.04 -3.47 5.50
C LEU A 10 -19.69 -3.59 4.02
N ARG A 11 -20.00 -4.75 3.46
CA ARG A 11 -19.89 -5.00 2.03
C ARG A 11 -21.06 -5.88 1.61
N ASP A 12 -21.84 -5.40 0.64
CA ASP A 12 -23.02 -6.12 0.13
C ASP A 12 -23.99 -6.54 1.24
N GLY A 13 -24.15 -5.67 2.27
CA GLY A 13 -25.03 -5.94 3.40
C GLY A 13 -24.47 -6.86 4.48
N LEU A 14 -23.25 -7.37 4.28
CA LEU A 14 -22.59 -8.27 5.24
C LEU A 14 -21.47 -7.54 5.98
N ILE A 15 -21.27 -7.90 7.25
CA ILE A 15 -20.19 -7.34 8.07
C ILE A 15 -18.87 -7.99 7.64
N GLU A 16 -17.93 -7.15 7.18
CA GLU A 16 -16.56 -7.59 6.87
C GLU A 16 -15.68 -7.58 8.10
N GLN A 17 -15.74 -6.51 8.89
CA GLN A 17 -14.93 -6.38 10.10
C GLN A 17 -15.55 -5.37 11.04
N VAL A 18 -15.39 -5.59 12.34
CA VAL A 18 -15.74 -4.68 13.42
C VAL A 18 -14.53 -4.48 14.30
N GLY A 19 -14.25 -3.24 14.67
CA GLY A 19 -13.15 -2.93 15.59
C GLY A 19 -12.97 -1.44 15.78
N SER A 20 -11.94 -1.06 16.52
CA SER A 20 -11.54 0.34 16.60
C SER A 20 -11.00 0.80 15.26
N PRO A 21 -11.01 2.11 14.96
CA PRO A 21 -10.40 2.62 13.73
C PRO A 21 -8.95 2.16 13.57
N LEU A 22 -8.19 2.14 14.67
CA LEU A 22 -6.79 1.71 14.64
C LEU A 22 -6.64 0.22 14.34
N ASP A 23 -7.52 -0.61 14.89
CA ASP A 23 -7.52 -2.05 14.60
C ASP A 23 -7.77 -2.33 13.13
N LEU A 24 -8.73 -1.62 12.53
CA LEU A 24 -9.05 -1.77 11.12
C LEU A 24 -7.90 -1.30 10.22
N TYR A 25 -7.18 -0.27 10.67
CA TYR A 25 -6.05 0.29 9.96
C TYR A 25 -4.83 -0.64 10.04
N ASP A 26 -4.52 -1.12 11.23
CA ASP A 26 -3.30 -1.92 11.48
C ASP A 26 -3.48 -3.40 11.14
N ARG A 27 -4.69 -3.93 11.32
CA ARG A 27 -4.98 -5.36 11.15
C ARG A 27 -6.26 -5.58 10.35
N PRO A 28 -6.30 -5.10 9.10
CA PRO A 28 -7.47 -5.36 8.25
C PRO A 28 -7.58 -6.86 7.97
N VAL A 29 -8.80 -7.38 8.00
CA VAL A 29 -9.06 -8.80 7.80
C VAL A 29 -8.89 -9.23 6.34
N ASN A 30 -9.06 -8.28 5.42
CA ASN A 30 -8.92 -8.53 3.99
C ASN A 30 -8.55 -7.25 3.24
N GLN A 31 -8.31 -7.40 1.95
CA GLN A 31 -7.95 -6.30 1.06
C GLN A 31 -9.03 -5.22 1.01
N PHE A 32 -10.29 -5.63 1.01
CA PHE A 32 -11.41 -4.69 0.95
C PHE A 32 -11.37 -3.71 2.14
N VAL A 33 -11.24 -4.24 3.36
CA VAL A 33 -11.15 -3.42 4.57
C VAL A 33 -9.89 -2.55 4.53
N ALA A 34 -8.77 -3.11 4.12
CA ALA A 34 -7.50 -2.39 4.04
C ALA A 34 -7.60 -1.16 3.13
N GLN A 35 -8.25 -1.30 1.98
CA GLN A 35 -8.42 -0.21 1.02
C GLN A 35 -9.54 0.75 1.42
N PHE A 36 -10.54 0.28 2.15
CA PHE A 36 -11.66 1.10 2.62
C PHE A 36 -11.21 2.09 3.70
N ILE A 37 -10.30 1.67 4.56
CA ILE A 37 -9.81 2.47 5.68
C ILE A 37 -8.57 3.27 5.26
N GLY A 38 -8.64 4.59 5.41
CA GLY A 38 -7.52 5.48 5.13
C GLY A 38 -7.68 6.26 3.82
N THR A 39 -7.08 7.43 3.78
CA THR A 39 -7.05 8.32 2.61
C THR A 39 -5.63 8.88 2.48
N PRO A 40 -4.94 8.63 1.38
CA PRO A 40 -5.32 7.78 0.26
C PRO A 40 -5.40 6.30 0.63
N GLN A 41 -6.02 5.51 -0.26
CA GLN A 41 -6.14 4.07 -0.07
C GLN A 41 -4.78 3.39 0.06
N MET A 42 -4.77 2.24 0.76
CA MET A 42 -3.60 1.35 0.74
C MET A 42 -3.22 1.01 -0.70
N ASN A 43 -1.93 1.05 -0.99
CA ASN A 43 -1.42 0.50 -2.24
C ASN A 43 -1.59 -1.01 -2.21
N VAL A 44 -2.26 -1.56 -3.20
CA VAL A 44 -2.36 -3.02 -3.38
C VAL A 44 -1.92 -3.35 -4.79
N ALA A 45 -0.92 -4.20 -4.89
CA ALA A 45 -0.37 -4.63 -6.17
C ALA A 45 -0.25 -6.15 -6.21
N LEU A 46 -0.58 -6.73 -7.36
CA LEU A 46 -0.38 -8.16 -7.58
C LEU A 46 1.11 -8.48 -7.45
N LEU A 47 1.42 -9.56 -6.73
CA LEU A 47 2.81 -9.96 -6.55
C LEU A 47 3.52 -10.21 -7.89
N SER A 48 2.80 -10.70 -8.88
CA SER A 48 3.37 -10.94 -10.21
C SER A 48 3.86 -9.68 -10.92
N THR A 49 3.38 -8.49 -10.50
CA THR A 49 3.80 -7.20 -11.07
C THR A 49 4.96 -6.56 -10.32
N LEU A 50 5.48 -7.24 -9.31
CA LEU A 50 6.52 -6.70 -8.43
C LEU A 50 7.85 -7.43 -8.67
N PRO A 51 8.99 -6.78 -8.33
CA PRO A 51 10.29 -7.42 -8.51
C PRO A 51 10.44 -8.70 -7.71
N ALA A 52 11.34 -9.57 -8.17
CA ALA A 52 11.59 -10.87 -7.56
C ALA A 52 11.96 -10.76 -6.07
N VAL A 53 12.68 -9.72 -5.68
CA VAL A 53 13.07 -9.50 -4.27
C VAL A 53 11.85 -9.31 -3.38
N VAL A 54 10.82 -8.63 -3.87
CA VAL A 54 9.57 -8.43 -3.14
C VAL A 54 8.78 -9.73 -3.10
N GLN A 55 8.69 -10.43 -4.23
CA GLN A 55 8.00 -11.72 -4.31
C GLN A 55 8.61 -12.74 -3.35
N ALA A 56 9.94 -12.73 -3.23
CA ALA A 56 10.65 -13.65 -2.34
C ALA A 56 10.37 -13.37 -0.86
N ALA A 57 10.01 -12.14 -0.51
CA ALA A 57 9.66 -11.76 0.86
C ALA A 57 8.25 -12.20 1.25
N ALA A 58 7.41 -12.57 0.28
CA ALA A 58 6.03 -12.94 0.53
C ALA A 58 5.93 -14.29 1.25
N PRO A 59 5.03 -14.41 2.25
CA PRO A 59 4.72 -15.72 2.83
C PRO A 59 4.20 -16.69 1.77
N ALA A 60 4.44 -17.98 1.97
CA ALA A 60 4.00 -19.00 1.00
C ALA A 60 2.50 -18.95 0.72
N SER A 61 1.69 -18.67 1.75
CA SER A 61 0.24 -18.58 1.63
C SER A 61 -0.25 -17.36 0.86
N ALA A 62 0.62 -16.39 0.59
CA ALA A 62 0.29 -15.21 -0.23
C ALA A 62 0.68 -15.38 -1.70
N LYS A 63 1.26 -16.52 -2.09
CA LYS A 63 1.62 -16.75 -3.49
C LYS A 63 0.41 -16.62 -4.40
N GLY A 64 0.59 -15.90 -5.50
CA GLY A 64 -0.49 -15.59 -6.44
C GLY A 64 -1.41 -14.47 -5.98
N GLY A 65 -1.19 -13.93 -4.78
CA GLY A 65 -1.98 -12.86 -4.21
C GLY A 65 -1.36 -11.49 -4.41
N SER A 66 -1.46 -10.65 -3.39
CA SER A 66 -1.10 -9.24 -3.48
C SER A 66 -0.32 -8.75 -2.27
N LEU A 67 0.45 -7.69 -2.49
CA LEU A 67 1.10 -6.92 -1.44
C LEU A 67 0.31 -5.64 -1.19
N GLY A 68 0.05 -5.32 0.09
CA GLY A 68 -0.53 -4.06 0.51
C GLY A 68 0.47 -3.23 1.29
N LEU A 69 0.63 -1.96 0.92
CA LEU A 69 1.47 -1.00 1.64
C LEU A 69 0.76 0.33 1.72
N ARG A 70 0.71 0.90 2.91
CA ARG A 70 0.20 2.27 3.08
C ARG A 70 1.13 3.26 2.37
N PRO A 71 0.60 4.38 1.86
CA PRO A 71 1.42 5.37 1.15
C PRO A 71 2.60 5.90 1.96
N GLU A 72 2.47 5.99 3.28
CA GLU A 72 3.53 6.42 4.18
C GLU A 72 4.63 5.38 4.37
N SER A 73 4.40 4.13 3.97
CA SER A 73 5.38 3.04 4.04
C SER A 73 6.16 2.85 2.74
N VAL A 74 5.94 3.71 1.77
CA VAL A 74 6.69 3.74 0.51
C VAL A 74 7.51 5.02 0.48
N HIS A 75 8.81 4.90 0.19
CA HIS A 75 9.72 6.04 0.16
C HIS A 75 10.39 6.14 -1.19
N ILE A 76 10.67 7.38 -1.62
CA ILE A 76 11.50 7.61 -2.80
C ILE A 76 12.95 7.63 -2.33
N THR A 77 13.79 6.83 -2.97
CA THR A 77 15.19 6.66 -2.61
C THR A 77 16.09 6.92 -3.81
N THR A 78 17.35 7.24 -3.53
CA THR A 78 18.39 7.32 -4.56
C THR A 78 19.18 6.02 -4.69
N ASP A 79 18.87 5.02 -3.86
CA ASP A 79 19.57 3.74 -3.89
C ASP A 79 19.31 2.99 -5.19
N ALA A 80 20.37 2.44 -5.77
CA ALA A 80 20.29 1.67 -7.00
C ALA A 80 19.41 0.42 -6.88
N ASP A 81 19.26 -0.10 -5.66
CA ASP A 81 18.45 -1.28 -5.36
C ASP A 81 16.95 -0.96 -5.27
N GLY A 82 16.59 0.32 -5.31
CA GLY A 82 15.19 0.73 -5.30
C GLY A 82 14.44 0.25 -6.53
N ILE A 83 13.12 0.13 -6.39
CA ILE A 83 12.24 -0.30 -7.47
C ILE A 83 12.05 0.84 -8.46
N ALA A 84 12.40 0.63 -9.71
CA ALA A 84 12.25 1.67 -10.74
C ALA A 84 10.79 1.98 -10.98
N ALA A 85 10.46 3.26 -11.06
CA ALA A 85 9.12 3.74 -11.35
C ALA A 85 9.18 5.10 -12.03
N LYS A 86 8.06 5.52 -12.59
CA LYS A 86 7.93 6.82 -13.25
C LYS A 86 6.78 7.58 -12.62
N VAL A 87 7.01 8.84 -12.31
CA VAL A 87 5.97 9.72 -11.75
C VAL A 87 4.91 10.01 -12.79
N VAL A 88 3.65 9.72 -12.47
CA VAL A 88 2.51 9.96 -13.37
C VAL A 88 1.60 11.07 -12.89
N LEU A 89 1.63 11.41 -11.59
CA LEU A 89 0.83 12.49 -11.03
C LEU A 89 1.48 12.98 -9.73
N VAL A 90 1.38 14.27 -9.47
CA VAL A 90 1.83 14.87 -8.20
C VAL A 90 0.70 15.74 -7.67
N GLU A 91 0.31 15.52 -6.42
CA GLU A 91 -0.68 16.34 -5.73
C GLU A 91 -0.05 17.00 -4.50
N ALA A 92 0.06 18.32 -4.55
CA ALA A 92 0.54 19.09 -3.41
C ALA A 92 -0.67 19.43 -2.52
N LEU A 93 -0.66 18.92 -1.28
CA LEU A 93 -1.75 19.09 -0.33
C LEU A 93 -1.39 20.06 0.81
N GLY A 94 -0.44 20.96 0.57
CA GLY A 94 0.05 21.90 1.58
C GLY A 94 1.20 21.31 2.37
N ALA A 95 0.93 20.74 3.56
CA ALA A 95 1.96 20.17 4.43
C ALA A 95 2.54 18.86 3.91
N GLU A 96 1.86 18.20 2.98
CA GLU A 96 2.31 16.93 2.42
C GLU A 96 2.10 16.89 0.92
N THR A 97 2.78 15.95 0.26
CA THR A 97 2.66 15.73 -1.18
C THR A 97 2.39 14.25 -1.43
N LEU A 98 1.42 13.98 -2.31
CA LEU A 98 1.17 12.63 -2.82
C LEU A 98 1.81 12.49 -4.19
N ILE A 99 2.63 11.46 -4.35
CA ILE A 99 3.29 11.16 -5.61
C ILE A 99 2.76 9.84 -6.11
N TYR A 100 2.18 9.86 -7.31
CA TYR A 100 1.66 8.67 -7.97
C TYR A 100 2.71 8.20 -8.96
N ALA A 101 3.20 6.99 -8.78
CA ALA A 101 4.24 6.40 -9.62
C ALA A 101 3.75 5.08 -10.21
N GLN A 102 4.32 4.72 -11.36
CA GLN A 102 4.00 3.48 -12.04
C GLN A 102 5.28 2.73 -12.36
N THR A 103 5.30 1.43 -12.03
CA THR A 103 6.42 0.57 -12.36
C THR A 103 6.31 0.11 -13.83
N PRO A 104 7.43 -0.36 -14.43
CA PRO A 104 7.39 -0.89 -15.81
C PRO A 104 6.40 -2.04 -15.99
N GLU A 105 6.16 -2.82 -14.94
CA GLU A 105 5.24 -3.95 -14.94
C GLU A 105 3.78 -3.54 -14.74
N GLY A 106 3.51 -2.23 -14.57
CA GLY A 106 2.16 -1.68 -14.50
C GLY A 106 1.60 -1.52 -13.09
N ALA A 107 2.38 -1.77 -12.03
CA ALA A 107 1.92 -1.51 -10.68
C ALA A 107 1.88 -0.01 -10.41
N GLN A 108 0.74 0.48 -9.89
CA GLN A 108 0.61 1.87 -9.47
C GLN A 108 0.85 1.98 -7.96
N VAL A 109 1.66 2.95 -7.57
CA VAL A 109 2.04 3.14 -6.16
C VAL A 109 1.88 4.61 -5.82
N VAL A 110 1.20 4.89 -4.70
CA VAL A 110 1.07 6.23 -4.14
C VAL A 110 2.06 6.37 -3.00
N VAL A 111 2.88 7.40 -3.06
CA VAL A 111 3.85 7.74 -2.01
C VAL A 111 3.37 9.00 -1.31
N ARG A 112 3.32 8.96 0.03
CA ARG A 112 3.05 10.15 0.84
C ARG A 112 4.37 10.69 1.39
N GLN A 113 4.66 11.93 1.06
CA GLN A 113 5.82 12.64 1.61
C GLN A 113 5.35 13.79 2.50
N ALA A 114 5.99 13.93 3.67
CA ALA A 114 5.68 14.98 4.63
C ALA A 114 6.19 16.35 4.21
N GLN A 115 6.92 16.44 3.10
CA GLN A 115 7.51 17.68 2.61
C GLN A 115 7.07 17.97 1.20
N ARG A 116 7.21 19.21 0.76
CA ARG A 116 7.05 19.56 -0.64
C ARG A 116 8.06 18.77 -1.47
N ALA A 117 7.54 17.99 -2.40
CA ALA A 117 8.38 17.27 -3.33
C ALA A 117 8.58 18.07 -4.60
N LEU A 118 9.82 18.09 -5.10
CA LEU A 118 10.16 18.76 -6.36
C LEU A 118 10.09 17.82 -7.55
N PHE A 119 9.24 16.78 -7.46
CA PHE A 119 9.07 15.82 -8.53
C PHE A 119 8.07 16.33 -9.55
N ARG A 120 8.28 15.94 -10.81
CA ARG A 120 7.42 16.28 -11.93
C ARG A 120 6.95 15.03 -12.62
N VAL A 121 5.79 15.12 -13.26
CA VAL A 121 5.29 14.05 -14.12
C VAL A 121 6.35 13.71 -15.17
N GLY A 122 6.64 12.41 -15.29
CA GLY A 122 7.67 11.92 -16.20
C GLY A 122 9.01 11.63 -15.55
N ASP A 123 9.24 12.09 -14.33
CA ASP A 123 10.49 11.84 -13.64
C ASP A 123 10.66 10.34 -13.36
N ALA A 124 11.88 9.84 -13.59
CA ALA A 124 12.26 8.50 -13.18
C ALA A 124 12.66 8.55 -11.69
N VAL A 125 12.07 7.65 -10.92
CA VAL A 125 12.33 7.56 -9.48
C VAL A 125 12.59 6.11 -9.09
N ARG A 126 13.15 5.93 -7.90
CA ARG A 126 13.31 4.62 -7.28
C ARG A 126 12.50 4.58 -6.00
N LEU A 127 11.80 3.48 -5.79
CA LEU A 127 10.93 3.30 -4.63
C LEU A 127 11.54 2.30 -3.68
N GLN A 128 11.43 2.58 -2.40
CA GLN A 128 11.80 1.66 -1.33
C GLN A 128 10.54 1.32 -0.55
N PHE A 129 10.23 0.02 -0.47
CA PHE A 129 9.09 -0.48 0.30
C PHE A 129 9.56 -0.87 1.70
N ASP A 130 8.88 -0.35 2.71
CA ASP A 130 9.07 -0.83 4.08
C ASP A 130 8.27 -2.12 4.27
N LEU A 131 8.90 -3.25 3.96
CA LEU A 131 8.24 -4.55 4.01
C LEU A 131 7.91 -5.00 5.43
N SER A 132 8.47 -4.35 6.47
CA SER A 132 8.07 -4.60 7.85
C SER A 132 6.63 -4.14 8.12
N GLN A 133 6.12 -3.23 7.31
CA GLN A 133 4.75 -2.72 7.38
C GLN A 133 3.83 -3.33 6.32
N ALA A 134 4.30 -4.37 5.64
CA ALA A 134 3.55 -4.98 4.56
C ALA A 134 2.34 -5.76 5.06
N HIS A 135 1.27 -5.67 4.30
CA HIS A 135 0.11 -6.53 4.44
C HIS A 135 0.10 -7.47 3.24
N TRP A 136 -0.01 -8.76 3.49
CA TRP A 136 -0.01 -9.76 2.43
C TRP A 136 -1.42 -10.33 2.31
N PHE A 137 -1.89 -10.43 1.08
CA PHE A 137 -3.22 -10.96 0.80
C PHE A 137 -3.10 -12.19 -0.09
N ASP A 138 -3.91 -13.21 0.17
CA ASP A 138 -3.96 -14.40 -0.65
C ASP A 138 -4.75 -14.15 -1.95
N THR A 139 -4.94 -15.18 -2.75
CA THR A 139 -5.65 -15.08 -4.03
C THR A 139 -7.13 -14.68 -3.88
N GLU A 140 -7.70 -14.83 -2.68
CA GLU A 140 -9.08 -14.44 -2.38
C GLU A 140 -9.16 -13.07 -1.69
N GLY A 141 -8.02 -12.40 -1.51
CA GLY A 141 -7.94 -11.10 -0.86
C GLY A 141 -7.96 -11.15 0.67
N ARG A 142 -7.82 -12.31 1.26
CA ARG A 142 -7.75 -12.47 2.72
C ARG A 142 -6.36 -12.14 3.21
N THR A 143 -6.29 -11.48 4.36
CA THR A 143 -5.01 -11.17 4.99
C THR A 143 -4.32 -12.45 5.44
N VAL A 144 -3.07 -12.60 5.01
CA VAL A 144 -2.19 -13.68 5.42
C VAL A 144 -1.38 -13.22 6.62
N GLN A 145 -1.42 -13.97 7.71
CA GLN A 145 -0.60 -13.64 8.86
C GLN A 145 0.85 -14.04 8.62
N ASN A 146 1.75 -13.07 8.85
CA ASN A 146 3.17 -13.35 8.87
C ASN A 146 3.45 -14.16 10.15
N VAL A 147 3.70 -15.43 9.97
CA VAL A 147 4.22 -16.25 11.07
C VAL A 147 5.71 -15.94 11.14
N ALA A 148 6.06 -15.08 12.06
CA ALA A 148 7.46 -14.78 12.30
C ALA A 148 8.17 -16.00 12.89
#